data_6cec19a641105ff33f876e767d8f3f8f
#
_entry.id   6cec19a641105ff33f876e767d8f3f8f
#
_cell.length_a   1.000
_cell.length_b   1.000
_cell.length_c   1.000
_cell.angle_alpha   90.00
_cell.angle_beta   90.00
_cell.angle_gamma   90.00
#
_symmetry.space_group_name_H-M   'P 1'
#
loop_
_entity.id
_entity.type
_entity.pdbx_description
1 polymer ?
#
loop_
_entity_poly.entity_id
_entity_poly.type
_entity_poly.pdbx_seq_one_letter_code
_entity_poly.pdbx_strand_id
1 'polypeptide(L)'
;MLKFILAIALARPKCVLLLPAAFCAAALSTEADLSYNKPMIVLGIDPGLATIGYGVVDCDEKVRLKLIDYGTILTEAKEELPRRLMQIAEGIGQLIDMFKPDCVAFEELFFNKNVKTVINVAQARGAAVVAARTRTDELYEYTPLQVKQAVVGYGRADKNQVQMMVKTLLNLQEVPRPDDAADAVAVAICHAHSARTAGILNTKMR
;
A
#
# COMPACT_ATOMS: atom_id res chain seq x y z
N MET A 1 -3.42 27.43 32.96
CA MET A 1 -3.71 27.21 31.55
C MET A 1 -2.76 27.97 30.60
N LEU A 2 -1.56 28.34 31.05
CA LEU A 2 -0.60 29.15 30.24
C LEU A 2 0.78 28.52 30.10
N LYS A 3 0.97 27.26 30.48
CA LYS A 3 2.26 26.54 30.42
C LYS A 3 2.37 25.47 29.33
N PHE A 4 1.30 25.24 28.54
CA PHE A 4 1.29 24.23 27.46
C PHE A 4 1.55 24.77 26.07
N ILE A 5 1.63 26.08 25.89
CA ILE A 5 1.80 26.73 24.56
C ILE A 5 3.29 27.03 24.25
N LEU A 6 4.18 26.93 25.22
CA LEU A 6 5.58 27.34 25.04
C LEU A 6 6.55 26.19 24.61
N ALA A 7 6.06 24.96 24.47
CA ALA A 7 6.90 23.80 24.13
C ALA A 7 6.95 23.46 22.62
N ILE A 8 6.14 24.14 21.76
CA ILE A 8 6.10 23.85 20.31
C ILE A 8 6.96 24.82 19.47
N ALA A 9 7.54 25.84 20.08
CA ALA A 9 8.23 26.91 19.34
C ALA A 9 9.76 26.74 19.17
N LEU A 10 10.36 25.62 19.55
CA LEU A 10 11.84 25.47 19.56
C LEU A 10 12.40 24.32 18.68
N ALA A 11 11.67 23.80 17.72
CA ALA A 11 12.20 22.84 16.76
C ALA A 11 12.08 23.37 15.32
N ARG A 12 12.81 24.43 15.00
CA ARG A 12 13.11 24.79 13.60
C ARG A 12 14.46 24.18 13.21
N PRO A 13 14.54 23.34 12.16
CA PRO A 13 15.83 22.97 11.60
C PRO A 13 16.43 24.18 10.89
N LYS A 14 17.66 24.48 11.24
CA LYS A 14 18.46 25.58 10.71
C LYS A 14 18.97 25.29 9.31
N CYS A 15 18.83 26.30 8.48
CA CYS A 15 19.78 26.79 7.50
C CYS A 15 20.37 25.78 6.49
N VAL A 16 19.93 25.98 5.26
CA VAL A 16 20.59 25.52 4.04
C VAL A 16 21.92 26.25 3.92
N LEU A 17 23.04 25.56 4.11
CA LEU A 17 24.35 26.01 3.68
C LEU A 17 24.50 25.67 2.18
N LEU A 18 24.56 26.69 1.35
CA LEU A 18 24.98 26.59 -0.04
C LEU A 18 26.46 26.16 -0.07
N LEU A 19 26.72 24.93 -0.49
CA LEU A 19 28.06 24.50 -0.90
C LEU A 19 28.19 24.61 -2.43
N PRO A 20 29.37 24.99 -2.94
CA PRO A 20 29.55 25.30 -4.35
C PRO A 20 29.49 24.06 -5.24
N ALA A 21 28.90 24.24 -6.44
CA ALA A 21 28.63 23.26 -7.48
C ALA A 21 29.89 22.72 -8.19
N ALA A 22 30.81 22.10 -7.49
CA ALA A 22 32.01 21.52 -8.10
C ALA A 22 32.38 20.11 -7.62
N PHE A 23 31.45 19.36 -7.01
CA PHE A 23 31.76 17.99 -6.56
C PHE A 23 30.61 17.01 -6.81
N CYS A 24 30.01 17.04 -7.98
CA CYS A 24 28.89 16.14 -8.30
C CYS A 24 29.02 15.57 -9.71
N ALA A 25 30.09 14.83 -9.99
CA ALA A 25 30.21 14.13 -11.28
C ALA A 25 30.87 12.73 -11.17
N ALA A 26 30.97 12.12 -9.99
CA ALA A 26 31.63 10.81 -9.87
C ALA A 26 30.99 9.80 -8.92
N ALA A 27 29.73 9.98 -8.49
CA ALA A 27 29.10 9.04 -7.54
C ALA A 27 27.66 8.66 -7.90
N LEU A 28 27.29 8.63 -9.19
CA LEU A 28 25.89 8.38 -9.62
C LEU A 28 25.70 7.05 -10.35
N SER A 29 26.55 6.03 -10.18
CA SER A 29 26.42 4.83 -11.00
C SER A 29 26.48 3.46 -10.30
N THR A 30 26.47 3.32 -8.98
CA THR A 30 26.62 1.98 -8.39
C THR A 30 25.66 1.58 -7.27
N GLU A 31 24.95 2.49 -6.59
CA GLU A 31 24.03 2.08 -5.51
C GLU A 31 22.56 1.97 -5.93
N ALA A 32 22.13 2.66 -6.97
CA ALA A 32 20.76 2.59 -7.47
C ALA A 32 20.44 1.26 -8.18
N ASP A 33 21.42 0.61 -8.79
CA ASP A 33 21.24 -0.62 -9.58
C ASP A 33 21.12 -1.90 -8.73
N LEU A 34 21.60 -1.88 -7.48
CA LEU A 34 21.57 -3.05 -6.58
C LEU A 34 20.29 -3.19 -5.75
N SER A 35 19.50 -2.12 -5.61
CA SER A 35 18.26 -2.16 -4.80
C SER A 35 17.09 -2.86 -5.50
N TYR A 36 17.15 -3.00 -6.83
CA TYR A 36 16.08 -3.55 -7.65
C TYR A 36 15.83 -5.05 -7.54
N ASN A 37 16.82 -5.80 -7.09
CA ASN A 37 16.75 -7.28 -7.01
C ASN A 37 16.68 -7.82 -5.60
N LYS A 38 16.40 -7.00 -4.58
CA LYS A 38 16.25 -7.48 -3.21
C LYS A 38 14.89 -8.18 -3.04
N PRO A 39 14.82 -9.32 -2.33
CA PRO A 39 13.55 -9.89 -1.91
C PRO A 39 12.76 -8.87 -1.11
N MET A 40 11.42 -8.84 -1.29
CA MET A 40 10.57 -7.92 -0.57
C MET A 40 9.24 -8.57 -0.16
N ILE A 41 8.76 -8.23 1.02
CA ILE A 41 7.41 -8.54 1.50
C ILE A 41 6.53 -7.32 1.27
N VAL A 42 5.46 -7.50 0.51
CA VAL A 42 4.48 -6.46 0.18
C VAL A 42 3.18 -6.73 0.91
N LEU A 43 2.67 -5.75 1.64
CA LEU A 43 1.31 -5.75 2.17
C LEU A 43 0.42 -4.92 1.24
N GLY A 44 -0.46 -5.57 0.50
CA GLY A 44 -1.49 -4.92 -0.32
C GLY A 44 -2.77 -4.70 0.48
N ILE A 45 -3.40 -3.55 0.29
CA ILE A 45 -4.63 -3.14 0.98
C ILE A 45 -5.67 -2.65 -0.03
N ASP A 46 -6.86 -3.23 0.03
CA ASP A 46 -8.08 -2.73 -0.63
C ASP A 46 -8.96 -2.05 0.44
N PRO A 47 -9.03 -0.70 0.46
CA PRO A 47 -9.66 0.03 1.55
C PRO A 47 -11.18 0.11 1.41
N GLY A 48 -11.91 -0.44 2.37
CA GLY A 48 -13.35 -0.26 2.56
C GLY A 48 -13.71 0.10 3.99
N LEU A 49 -14.94 0.57 4.28
CA LEU A 49 -15.37 0.81 5.66
C LEU A 49 -15.90 -0.46 6.32
N ALA A 50 -16.74 -1.24 5.66
CA ALA A 50 -17.30 -2.47 6.22
C ALA A 50 -16.30 -3.62 6.20
N THR A 51 -15.54 -3.69 5.12
CA THR A 51 -14.54 -4.73 4.85
C THR A 51 -13.31 -4.06 4.27
N ILE A 52 -12.15 -4.38 4.81
CA ILE A 52 -10.86 -4.00 4.24
C ILE A 52 -10.16 -5.29 3.86
N GLY A 53 -9.85 -5.44 2.58
CA GLY A 53 -9.03 -6.53 2.10
C GLY A 53 -7.56 -6.33 2.45
N TYR A 54 -6.85 -7.41 2.78
CA TYR A 54 -5.39 -7.42 2.84
C TYR A 54 -4.82 -8.65 2.14
N GLY A 55 -3.62 -8.50 1.59
CA GLY A 55 -2.85 -9.59 1.01
C GLY A 55 -1.36 -9.37 1.23
N VAL A 56 -0.66 -10.39 1.70
CA VAL A 56 0.78 -10.36 1.97
C VAL A 56 1.49 -11.26 0.97
N VAL A 57 2.34 -10.67 0.15
CA VAL A 57 3.04 -11.36 -0.93
C VAL A 57 4.55 -11.19 -0.75
N ASP A 58 5.27 -12.29 -0.78
CA ASP A 58 6.73 -12.32 -0.88
C ASP A 58 7.14 -12.35 -2.36
N CYS A 59 8.05 -11.48 -2.73
CA CYS A 59 8.64 -11.39 -4.07
C CYS A 59 10.13 -11.60 -3.98
N ASP A 60 10.65 -12.71 -4.50
CA ASP A 60 12.08 -13.02 -4.48
C ASP A 60 12.87 -12.23 -5.54
N GLU A 61 14.19 -12.35 -5.52
CA GLU A 61 15.11 -11.69 -6.47
C GLU A 61 14.79 -11.98 -7.95
N LYS A 62 14.17 -13.12 -8.24
CA LYS A 62 13.78 -13.56 -9.60
C LYS A 62 12.34 -13.18 -9.96
N VAL A 63 11.69 -12.32 -9.18
CA VAL A 63 10.28 -11.90 -9.36
C VAL A 63 9.29 -13.08 -9.22
N ARG A 64 9.66 -14.14 -8.52
CA ARG A 64 8.72 -15.20 -8.19
C ARG A 64 7.90 -14.77 -6.98
N LEU A 65 6.59 -14.85 -7.13
CA LEU A 65 5.63 -14.43 -6.13
C LEU A 65 5.18 -15.61 -5.29
N LYS A 66 5.10 -15.40 -3.99
CA LYS A 66 4.56 -16.38 -3.03
C LYS A 66 3.56 -15.68 -2.12
N LEU A 67 2.35 -16.22 -2.02
CA LEU A 67 1.37 -15.76 -1.06
C LEU A 67 1.81 -16.20 0.35
N ILE A 68 1.92 -15.23 1.27
CA ILE A 68 2.20 -15.49 2.69
C ILE A 68 0.88 -15.62 3.43
N ASP A 69 -0.01 -14.61 3.28
CA ASP A 69 -1.31 -14.58 3.95
C ASP A 69 -2.27 -13.63 3.21
N TYR A 70 -3.56 -13.77 3.46
CA TYR A 70 -4.60 -12.87 2.96
C TYR A 70 -5.85 -12.97 3.82
N GLY A 71 -6.67 -11.95 3.79
CA GLY A 71 -7.93 -11.95 4.52
C GLY A 71 -8.59 -10.58 4.53
N THR A 72 -9.44 -10.36 5.54
CA THR A 72 -10.17 -9.11 5.68
C THR A 72 -10.21 -8.64 7.14
N ILE A 73 -10.17 -7.32 7.33
CA ILE A 73 -10.53 -6.65 8.56
C ILE A 73 -12.00 -6.26 8.42
N LEU A 74 -12.85 -6.74 9.33
CA LEU A 74 -14.27 -6.46 9.33
C LEU A 74 -14.62 -5.43 10.40
N THR A 75 -15.54 -4.52 10.09
CA THR A 75 -16.14 -3.61 11.06
C THR A 75 -17.66 -3.73 11.02
N GLU A 76 -18.31 -3.72 12.18
CA GLU A 76 -19.76 -3.89 12.25
C GLU A 76 -20.51 -2.61 11.85
N ALA A 77 -21.57 -2.73 11.04
CA ALA A 77 -22.36 -1.60 10.57
C ALA A 77 -23.13 -0.88 11.71
N LYS A 78 -23.36 -1.56 12.85
CA LYS A 78 -24.05 -1.00 14.03
C LYS A 78 -23.12 -0.16 14.91
N GLU A 79 -21.81 -0.30 14.75
CA GLU A 79 -20.83 0.46 15.50
C GLU A 79 -20.76 1.91 14.99
N GLU A 80 -20.43 2.82 15.91
CA GLU A 80 -20.21 4.23 15.57
C GLU A 80 -18.99 4.38 14.66
N LEU A 81 -19.06 5.31 13.73
CA LEU A 81 -17.99 5.53 12.75
C LEU A 81 -16.59 5.70 13.38
N PRO A 82 -16.40 6.53 14.46
CA PRO A 82 -15.09 6.66 15.07
C PRO A 82 -14.51 5.33 15.58
N ARG A 83 -15.36 4.47 16.15
CA ARG A 83 -14.95 3.14 16.64
C ARG A 83 -14.53 2.22 15.49
N ARG A 84 -15.29 2.23 14.41
CA ARG A 84 -14.93 1.48 13.18
C ARG A 84 -13.59 1.95 12.61
N LEU A 85 -13.33 3.26 12.56
CA LEU A 85 -12.05 3.80 12.11
C LEU A 85 -10.88 3.39 13.02
N MET A 86 -11.11 3.31 14.34
CA MET A 86 -10.11 2.78 15.27
C MET A 86 -9.82 1.30 15.01
N GLN A 87 -10.85 0.46 14.84
CA GLN A 87 -10.69 -0.97 14.51
C GLN A 87 -9.87 -1.17 13.22
N ILE A 88 -10.11 -0.33 12.21
CA ILE A 88 -9.33 -0.32 10.98
C ILE A 88 -7.86 0.01 11.27
N ALA A 89 -7.60 1.09 11.99
CA ALA A 89 -6.25 1.52 12.30
C ALA A 89 -5.48 0.47 13.12
N GLU A 90 -6.13 -0.12 14.12
CA GLU A 90 -5.59 -1.21 14.94
C GLU A 90 -5.29 -2.45 14.09
N GLY A 91 -6.22 -2.88 13.24
CA GLY A 91 -6.05 -4.04 12.38
C GLY A 91 -4.90 -3.87 11.38
N ILE A 92 -4.80 -2.71 10.72
CA ILE A 92 -3.65 -2.40 9.83
C ILE A 92 -2.35 -2.41 10.62
N GLY A 93 -2.34 -1.81 11.82
CA GLY A 93 -1.18 -1.84 12.69
C GLY A 93 -0.73 -3.26 13.04
N GLN A 94 -1.66 -4.12 13.44
CA GLN A 94 -1.38 -5.52 13.76
C GLN A 94 -0.80 -6.30 12.57
N LEU A 95 -1.35 -6.09 11.37
CA LEU A 95 -0.81 -6.72 10.15
C LEU A 95 0.64 -6.32 9.88
N ILE A 96 0.96 -5.01 9.99
CA ILE A 96 2.32 -4.53 9.77
C ILE A 96 3.27 -5.06 10.86
N ASP A 97 2.84 -5.05 12.12
CA ASP A 97 3.64 -5.53 13.23
C ASP A 97 3.89 -7.06 13.14
N MET A 98 2.91 -7.83 12.61
CA MET A 98 2.99 -9.28 12.44
C MET A 98 3.87 -9.69 11.26
N PHE A 99 3.63 -9.12 10.08
CA PHE A 99 4.30 -9.54 8.84
C PHE A 99 5.56 -8.75 8.53
N LYS A 100 5.76 -7.58 9.17
CA LYS A 100 6.92 -6.67 8.97
C LYS A 100 7.21 -6.46 7.48
N PRO A 101 6.21 -6.01 6.69
CA PRO A 101 6.39 -5.82 5.27
C PRO A 101 7.42 -4.73 4.99
N ASP A 102 8.18 -4.90 3.90
CA ASP A 102 9.12 -3.88 3.41
C ASP A 102 8.37 -2.64 2.89
N CYS A 103 7.14 -2.83 2.40
CA CYS A 103 6.31 -1.75 1.91
C CYS A 103 4.81 -2.09 2.01
N VAL A 104 3.97 -1.05 2.02
CA VAL A 104 2.51 -1.17 2.02
C VAL A 104 1.96 -0.48 0.77
N ALA A 105 1.15 -1.19 0.00
CA ALA A 105 0.53 -0.71 -1.21
C ALA A 105 -0.99 -0.62 -1.04
N PHE A 106 -1.57 0.52 -1.40
CA PHE A 106 -3.00 0.78 -1.32
C PHE A 106 -3.62 0.87 -2.71
N GLU A 107 -4.87 0.41 -2.86
CA GLU A 107 -5.66 0.79 -4.01
C GLU A 107 -6.15 2.23 -3.87
N GLU A 108 -6.06 3.01 -4.96
CA GLU A 108 -6.59 4.36 -5.03
C GLU A 108 -8.12 4.30 -5.11
N LEU A 109 -8.78 5.19 -4.35
CA LEU A 109 -10.23 5.31 -4.40
C LEU A 109 -10.69 5.89 -5.74
N PHE A 110 -11.45 5.12 -6.48
CA PHE A 110 -12.09 5.59 -7.71
C PHE A 110 -13.56 5.94 -7.46
N PHE A 111 -13.91 7.21 -7.69
CA PHE A 111 -15.23 7.74 -7.35
C PHE A 111 -16.28 7.36 -8.40
N ASN A 112 -17.21 6.50 -8.03
CA ASN A 112 -18.46 6.28 -8.75
C ASN A 112 -19.64 6.86 -7.96
N LYS A 113 -20.47 7.62 -8.62
CA LYS A 113 -21.78 8.28 -8.34
C LYS A 113 -22.44 8.34 -6.93
N ASN A 114 -21.99 7.63 -5.90
CA ASN A 114 -22.65 7.64 -4.59
C ASN A 114 -21.81 8.34 -3.50
N VAL A 115 -22.02 9.65 -3.35
CA VAL A 115 -21.22 10.54 -2.48
C VAL A 115 -21.16 10.09 -1.01
N LYS A 116 -22.24 9.56 -0.43
CA LYS A 116 -22.24 9.15 1.00
C LYS A 116 -21.31 7.95 1.24
N THR A 117 -21.34 6.96 0.37
CA THR A 117 -20.47 5.78 0.48
C THR A 117 -19.01 6.19 0.30
N VAL A 118 -18.73 7.07 -0.63
CA VAL A 118 -17.40 7.60 -0.91
C VAL A 118 -16.76 8.28 0.30
N ILE A 119 -17.50 9.14 1.01
CA ILE A 119 -16.98 9.83 2.20
C ILE A 119 -16.56 8.81 3.28
N ASN A 120 -17.39 7.81 3.53
CA ASN A 120 -17.11 6.80 4.53
C ASN A 120 -15.89 5.94 4.15
N VAL A 121 -15.76 5.56 2.90
CA VAL A 121 -14.59 4.79 2.40
C VAL A 121 -13.33 5.66 2.44
N ALA A 122 -13.42 6.94 2.09
CA ALA A 122 -12.29 7.87 2.19
C ALA A 122 -11.79 8.03 3.64
N GLN A 123 -12.71 8.10 4.62
CA GLN A 123 -12.34 8.15 6.04
C GLN A 123 -11.67 6.85 6.49
N ALA A 124 -12.21 5.69 6.09
CA ALA A 124 -11.63 4.38 6.39
C ALA A 124 -10.21 4.25 5.79
N ARG A 125 -10.04 4.64 4.52
CA ARG A 125 -8.73 4.69 3.88
C ARG A 125 -7.78 5.64 4.59
N GLY A 126 -8.24 6.83 4.98
CA GLY A 126 -7.45 7.79 5.75
C GLY A 126 -6.94 7.18 7.06
N ALA A 127 -7.80 6.48 7.82
CA ALA A 127 -7.42 5.79 9.05
C ALA A 127 -6.36 4.70 8.79
N ALA A 128 -6.54 3.90 7.72
CA ALA A 128 -5.60 2.85 7.33
C ALA A 128 -4.22 3.44 6.92
N VAL A 129 -4.20 4.50 6.10
CA VAL A 129 -2.96 5.17 5.66
C VAL A 129 -2.21 5.78 6.86
N VAL A 130 -2.90 6.47 7.77
CA VAL A 130 -2.29 7.05 8.97
C VAL A 130 -1.70 5.93 9.85
N ALA A 131 -2.43 4.84 10.07
CA ALA A 131 -1.95 3.70 10.84
C ALA A 131 -0.71 3.06 10.21
N ALA A 132 -0.67 2.91 8.89
CA ALA A 132 0.50 2.42 8.17
C ALA A 132 1.67 3.40 8.29
N ARG A 133 1.43 4.70 8.11
CA ARG A 133 2.47 5.74 8.17
C ARG A 133 3.16 5.84 9.53
N THR A 134 2.49 5.50 10.61
CA THR A 134 3.11 5.46 11.95
C THR A 134 4.14 4.33 12.11
N ARG A 135 4.22 3.40 11.15
CA ARG A 135 5.08 2.21 11.19
C ARG A 135 6.10 2.11 10.07
N THR A 136 5.80 2.69 8.91
CA THR A 136 6.69 2.67 7.75
C THR A 136 6.55 3.92 6.90
N ASP A 137 7.64 4.33 6.26
CA ASP A 137 7.69 5.41 5.27
C ASP A 137 7.47 4.89 3.83
N GLU A 138 7.44 3.57 3.64
CA GLU A 138 7.34 2.92 2.35
C GLU A 138 5.87 2.63 2.02
N LEU A 139 5.11 3.69 1.69
CA LEU A 139 3.71 3.64 1.29
C LEU A 139 3.56 3.97 -0.19
N TYR A 140 2.79 3.15 -0.89
CA TYR A 140 2.55 3.24 -2.33
C TYR A 140 1.07 3.19 -2.65
N GLU A 141 0.69 3.75 -3.80
CA GLU A 141 -0.70 3.83 -4.23
C GLU A 141 -0.82 3.47 -5.71
N TYR A 142 -1.85 2.72 -6.04
CA TYR A 142 -2.11 2.23 -7.40
C TYR A 142 -3.57 2.42 -7.80
N THR A 143 -3.79 2.99 -8.97
CA THR A 143 -5.14 3.06 -9.55
C THR A 143 -5.64 1.66 -9.93
N PRO A 144 -6.97 1.43 -9.96
CA PRO A 144 -7.53 0.16 -10.45
C PRO A 144 -7.05 -0.22 -11.87
N LEU A 145 -6.79 0.77 -12.70
CA LEU A 145 -6.24 0.56 -14.04
C LEU A 145 -4.83 -0.02 -13.99
N GLN A 146 -3.96 0.54 -13.14
CA GLN A 146 -2.59 0.06 -12.95
C GLN A 146 -2.56 -1.35 -12.39
N VAL A 147 -3.43 -1.66 -11.40
CA VAL A 147 -3.55 -3.01 -10.85
C VAL A 147 -3.93 -4.00 -11.95
N LYS A 148 -4.94 -3.71 -12.75
CA LYS A 148 -5.34 -4.58 -13.88
C LYS A 148 -4.22 -4.77 -14.89
N GLN A 149 -3.53 -3.70 -15.27
CA GLN A 149 -2.40 -3.78 -16.22
C GLN A 149 -1.24 -4.61 -15.67
N ALA A 150 -0.89 -4.44 -14.40
CA ALA A 150 0.21 -5.18 -13.78
C ALA A 150 -0.09 -6.67 -13.59
N VAL A 151 -1.35 -7.03 -13.29
CA VAL A 151 -1.76 -8.41 -13.01
C VAL A 151 -2.12 -9.16 -14.30
N VAL A 152 -2.90 -8.54 -15.21
CA VAL A 152 -3.46 -9.22 -16.40
C VAL A 152 -2.77 -8.80 -17.70
N GLY A 153 -2.03 -7.68 -17.69
CA GLY A 153 -1.37 -7.13 -18.88
C GLY A 153 -2.21 -6.10 -19.63
N TYR A 154 -3.50 -5.90 -19.30
CA TYR A 154 -4.36 -4.89 -19.93
C TYR A 154 -5.41 -4.34 -18.96
N GLY A 155 -5.76 -3.04 -19.14
CA GLY A 155 -6.59 -2.30 -18.16
C GLY A 155 -8.10 -2.54 -18.23
N ARG A 156 -8.62 -3.24 -19.28
CA ARG A 156 -10.05 -3.54 -19.45
C ARG A 156 -10.45 -4.90 -18.87
N ALA A 157 -9.56 -5.57 -18.16
CA ALA A 157 -9.86 -6.85 -17.51
C ALA A 157 -11.05 -6.72 -16.55
N ASP A 158 -11.94 -7.70 -16.57
CA ASP A 158 -12.99 -7.82 -15.58
C ASP A 158 -12.46 -8.42 -14.25
N LYS A 159 -13.30 -8.39 -13.21
CA LYS A 159 -12.92 -8.87 -11.89
C LYS A 159 -12.51 -10.35 -11.89
N ASN A 160 -13.24 -11.20 -12.61
CA ASN A 160 -12.94 -12.62 -12.67
C ASN A 160 -11.59 -12.89 -13.34
N GLN A 161 -11.26 -12.14 -14.39
CA GLN A 161 -9.96 -12.25 -15.07
C GLN A 161 -8.81 -11.87 -14.14
N VAL A 162 -8.96 -10.81 -13.35
CA VAL A 162 -7.94 -10.42 -12.34
C VAL A 162 -7.79 -11.53 -11.29
N GLN A 163 -8.87 -12.03 -10.73
CA GLN A 163 -8.86 -13.08 -9.72
C GLN A 163 -8.24 -14.39 -10.25
N MET A 164 -8.57 -14.79 -11.47
CA MET A 164 -7.96 -15.97 -12.10
C MET A 164 -6.47 -15.79 -12.35
N MET A 165 -6.04 -14.58 -12.71
CA MET A 165 -4.61 -14.30 -12.89
C MET A 165 -3.86 -14.28 -11.56
N VAL A 166 -4.44 -13.72 -10.49
CA VAL A 166 -3.91 -13.80 -9.12
C VAL A 166 -3.67 -15.26 -8.71
N LYS A 167 -4.69 -16.13 -8.91
CA LYS A 167 -4.56 -17.57 -8.67
C LYS A 167 -3.37 -18.18 -9.45
N THR A 168 -3.24 -17.83 -10.73
CA THR A 168 -2.20 -18.36 -11.62
C THR A 168 -0.81 -17.88 -11.22
N LEU A 169 -0.63 -16.57 -11.00
CA LEU A 169 0.67 -15.98 -10.65
C LEU A 169 1.22 -16.48 -9.31
N LEU A 170 0.34 -16.81 -8.37
CA LEU A 170 0.69 -17.31 -7.05
C LEU A 170 0.61 -18.84 -6.96
N ASN A 171 0.29 -19.53 -8.07
CA ASN A 171 0.14 -21.00 -8.13
C ASN A 171 -0.79 -21.55 -7.04
N LEU A 172 -1.95 -20.92 -6.83
CA LEU A 172 -2.92 -21.31 -5.82
C LEU A 172 -3.87 -22.39 -6.36
N GLN A 173 -4.43 -23.19 -5.44
CA GLN A 173 -5.45 -24.19 -5.78
C GLN A 173 -6.80 -23.52 -6.11
N GLU A 174 -7.11 -22.43 -5.38
CA GLU A 174 -8.37 -21.67 -5.50
C GLU A 174 -8.09 -20.16 -5.52
N VAL A 175 -9.07 -19.40 -6.01
CA VAL A 175 -9.05 -17.94 -5.93
C VAL A 175 -9.20 -17.52 -4.47
N PRO A 176 -8.39 -16.56 -3.96
CA PRO A 176 -8.55 -16.03 -2.62
C PRO A 176 -9.98 -15.51 -2.37
N ARG A 177 -10.53 -15.78 -1.19
CA ARG A 177 -11.85 -15.33 -0.77
C ARG A 177 -11.78 -14.67 0.61
N PRO A 178 -12.62 -13.67 0.92
CA PRO A 178 -13.60 -13.02 0.04
C PRO A 178 -12.95 -12.17 -1.05
N ASP A 179 -13.77 -11.58 -1.92
CA ASP A 179 -13.34 -10.79 -3.09
C ASP A 179 -12.38 -9.64 -2.72
N ASP A 180 -12.68 -8.92 -1.62
CA ASP A 180 -11.84 -7.81 -1.14
C ASP A 180 -10.40 -8.28 -0.82
N ALA A 181 -10.25 -9.50 -0.32
CA ALA A 181 -8.93 -10.09 -0.09
C ALA A 181 -8.19 -10.40 -1.40
N ALA A 182 -8.91 -10.91 -2.42
CA ALA A 182 -8.32 -11.13 -3.75
C ALA A 182 -7.89 -9.82 -4.41
N ASP A 183 -8.67 -8.75 -4.25
CA ASP A 183 -8.36 -7.42 -4.77
C ASP A 183 -7.11 -6.86 -4.06
N ALA A 184 -7.00 -7.01 -2.75
CA ALA A 184 -5.80 -6.61 -1.99
C ALA A 184 -4.54 -7.41 -2.38
N VAL A 185 -4.67 -8.72 -2.64
CA VAL A 185 -3.56 -9.54 -3.17
C VAL A 185 -3.14 -9.04 -4.56
N ALA A 186 -4.10 -8.64 -5.42
CA ALA A 186 -3.78 -8.05 -6.72
C ALA A 186 -3.00 -6.73 -6.59
N VAL A 187 -3.30 -5.90 -5.58
CA VAL A 187 -2.54 -4.67 -5.26
C VAL A 187 -1.11 -5.01 -4.84
N ALA A 188 -0.91 -6.02 -4.00
CA ALA A 188 0.43 -6.47 -3.61
C ALA A 188 1.25 -6.96 -4.81
N ILE A 189 0.64 -7.75 -5.71
CA ILE A 189 1.27 -8.20 -6.96
C ILE A 189 1.61 -7.00 -7.86
N CYS A 190 0.70 -6.03 -7.98
CA CYS A 190 0.93 -4.81 -8.75
C CYS A 190 2.18 -4.09 -8.26
N HIS A 191 2.33 -3.91 -6.94
CA HIS A 191 3.53 -3.29 -6.38
C HIS A 191 4.78 -4.13 -6.65
N ALA A 192 4.74 -5.44 -6.41
CA ALA A 192 5.87 -6.33 -6.63
C ALA A 192 6.41 -6.27 -8.08
N HIS A 193 5.53 -6.17 -9.08
CA HIS A 193 5.90 -6.00 -10.48
C HIS A 193 6.40 -4.59 -10.79
N SER A 194 5.75 -3.54 -10.23
CA SER A 194 6.05 -2.14 -10.52
C SER A 194 7.37 -1.68 -9.89
N ALA A 195 7.66 -2.12 -8.67
CA ALA A 195 8.90 -1.78 -7.97
C ALA A 195 10.15 -2.21 -8.73
N ARG A 196 10.05 -3.24 -9.57
CA ARG A 196 11.15 -3.76 -10.38
C ARG A 196 11.28 -3.12 -11.76
N THR A 197 10.24 -2.44 -12.20
CA THR A 197 10.23 -1.72 -13.49
C THR A 197 10.65 -0.26 -13.28
N ALA A 198 11.65 -0.04 -12.47
CA ALA A 198 12.10 1.22 -11.92
C ALA A 198 11.99 2.43 -12.84
N GLY A 199 11.38 3.46 -12.33
CA GLY A 199 11.31 4.79 -12.92
C GLY A 199 10.04 5.10 -13.71
N ILE A 200 9.14 4.14 -13.93
CA ILE A 200 7.94 4.38 -14.74
C ILE A 200 6.76 4.89 -13.93
N LEU A 201 6.65 4.55 -12.64
CA LEU A 201 5.51 4.96 -11.82
C LEU A 201 5.99 5.60 -10.51
N ASN A 202 5.89 6.92 -10.41
CA ASN A 202 6.08 7.63 -9.16
C ASN A 202 4.82 7.44 -8.27
N THR A 203 4.65 6.23 -7.78
CA THR A 203 3.49 5.76 -7.02
C THR A 203 3.67 5.84 -5.51
N LYS A 204 4.84 6.32 -5.04
CA LYS A 204 5.07 6.53 -3.61
C LYS A 204 4.19 7.66 -3.10
N MET A 205 3.45 7.41 -2.04
CA MET A 205 2.65 8.44 -1.36
C MET A 205 3.58 9.51 -0.79
N ARG A 206 3.31 10.79 -1.10
CA ARG A 206 4.09 11.95 -0.69
C ARG A 206 3.55 12.58 0.58
#